data_19eab03dd74a8b882a4c90088a5b2f70
#
_entry.id   19eab03dd74a8b882a4c90088a5b2f70
#
_cell.length_a   1.000
_cell.length_b   1.000
_cell.length_c   1.000
_cell.angle_alpha   90.00
_cell.angle_beta   90.00
_cell.angle_gamma   90.00
#
_symmetry.space_group_name_H-M   'P 1'
#
loop_
_entity.id
_entity.type
_entity.pdbx_description
1 polymer ?
#
loop_
_entity_poly.entity_id
_entity_poly.type
_entity_poly.pdbx_seq_one_letter_code
_entity_poly.pdbx_strand_id
1 'polypeptide(L)'
;AYSACKGGINSFTKALAKELAPSGIQVNAVACGAIDTEMNGHLSDDDKASLAEEIPAGRFGSPQEVAKLVKSLSGMNSYLTGQIITLDGGWI
;
A
#
# COMPACT_ATOMS: atom_id res chain seq x y z
N ALA A 1 -16.23 -7.41 -5.95
CA ALA A 1 -15.02 -8.21 -6.14
C ALA A 1 -13.77 -7.56 -5.56
N TYR A 2 -13.52 -6.28 -5.87
CA TYR A 2 -12.32 -5.60 -5.35
C TYR A 2 -12.31 -5.51 -3.81
N SER A 3 -13.45 -5.15 -3.21
CA SER A 3 -13.57 -5.04 -1.75
C SER A 3 -13.38 -6.40 -1.06
N ALA A 4 -13.91 -7.46 -1.66
CA ALA A 4 -13.77 -8.81 -1.12
C ALA A 4 -12.31 -9.28 -1.17
N CYS A 5 -11.60 -9.02 -2.26
CA CYS A 5 -10.18 -9.35 -2.40
C CYS A 5 -9.33 -8.58 -1.40
N LYS A 6 -9.60 -7.30 -1.21
CA LYS A 6 -8.88 -6.46 -0.27
C LYS A 6 -9.09 -6.95 1.16
N GLY A 7 -10.34 -7.28 1.53
CA GLY A 7 -10.65 -7.83 2.84
C GLY A 7 -9.96 -9.17 3.10
N GLY A 8 -9.90 -10.02 2.05
CA GLY A 8 -9.21 -11.29 2.11
C GLY A 8 -7.72 -11.15 2.37
N ILE A 9 -7.07 -10.22 1.70
CA ILE A 9 -5.63 -9.93 1.89
C ILE A 9 -5.38 -9.43 3.30
N ASN A 10 -6.22 -8.54 3.82
CA ASN A 10 -6.08 -8.01 5.17
C ASN A 10 -6.23 -9.11 6.22
N SER A 11 -7.23 -9.96 6.06
CA SER A 11 -7.45 -11.08 6.99
C SER A 11 -6.32 -12.08 6.94
N PHE A 12 -5.83 -12.40 5.74
CA PHE A 12 -4.69 -13.30 5.55
C PHE A 12 -3.43 -12.75 6.19
N THR A 13 -3.15 -11.46 6.00
CA THR A 13 -1.99 -10.79 6.60
C THR A 13 -2.01 -10.92 8.12
N LYS A 14 -3.15 -10.63 8.73
CA LYS A 14 -3.29 -10.71 10.19
C LYS A 14 -3.16 -12.13 10.72
N ALA A 15 -3.78 -13.10 10.05
CA ALA A 15 -3.70 -14.50 10.44
C ALA A 15 -2.27 -15.03 10.34
N LEU A 16 -1.58 -14.71 9.24
CA LEU A 16 -0.20 -15.13 9.03
C LEU A 16 0.75 -14.47 10.02
N ALA A 17 0.52 -13.21 10.35
CA ALA A 17 1.30 -12.49 11.35
C ALA A 17 1.20 -13.17 12.72
N LYS A 18 0.00 -13.55 13.12
CA LYS A 18 -0.21 -14.24 14.41
C LYS A 18 0.49 -15.59 14.44
N GLU A 19 0.44 -16.32 13.33
CA GLU A 19 1.05 -17.64 13.24
C GLU A 19 2.57 -17.57 13.28
N LEU A 20 3.17 -16.58 12.64
CA LEU A 20 4.61 -16.48 12.49
C LEU A 20 5.31 -15.60 13.54
N ALA A 21 4.55 -14.83 14.30
CA ALA A 21 5.13 -13.99 15.36
C ALA A 21 5.97 -14.78 16.38
N PRO A 22 5.54 -15.97 16.82
CA PRO A 22 6.38 -16.75 17.75
C PRO A 22 7.73 -17.18 17.17
N SER A 23 7.84 -17.22 15.84
CA SER A 23 9.09 -17.53 15.14
C SER A 23 9.94 -16.29 14.86
N GLY A 24 9.53 -15.12 15.32
CA GLY A 24 10.25 -13.87 15.09
C GLY A 24 10.08 -13.31 13.69
N ILE A 25 9.08 -13.74 12.95
CA ILE A 25 8.82 -13.29 11.58
C ILE A 25 7.72 -12.25 11.59
N GLN A 26 7.99 -11.09 10.98
CA GLN A 26 7.03 -10.02 10.83
C GLN A 26 6.31 -10.15 9.49
N VAL A 27 4.99 -9.93 9.51
CA VAL A 27 4.16 -9.95 8.30
C VAL A 27 3.31 -8.70 8.29
N ASN A 28 3.54 -7.83 7.33
CA ASN A 28 2.79 -6.60 7.13
C ASN A 28 2.44 -6.49 5.66
N ALA A 29 1.42 -5.70 5.36
CA ALA A 29 1.01 -5.43 3.99
C ALA A 29 1.05 -3.93 3.71
N VAL A 30 1.38 -3.57 2.47
CA VAL A 30 1.31 -2.19 2.00
C VAL A 30 0.18 -2.11 0.99
N ALA A 31 -0.81 -1.28 1.29
CA ALA A 31 -1.93 -1.02 0.39
C ALA A 31 -1.65 0.30 -0.33
N CYS A 32 -1.41 0.23 -1.64
CA CYS A 32 -1.11 1.40 -2.45
C CYS A 32 -2.38 1.99 -3.05
N GLY A 33 -2.48 3.31 -3.04
CA GLY A 33 -3.51 4.03 -3.78
C GLY A 33 -3.08 4.22 -5.24
N ALA A 34 -3.34 5.40 -5.79
CA ALA A 34 -2.98 5.73 -7.17
C ALA A 34 -1.47 5.99 -7.27
N ILE A 35 -0.76 5.08 -7.90
CA ILE A 35 0.69 5.17 -8.11
C ILE A 35 0.96 5.38 -9.59
N ASP A 36 1.85 6.30 -9.90
CA ASP A 36 2.24 6.62 -11.28
C ASP A 36 3.18 5.54 -11.81
N THR A 37 2.61 4.56 -12.48
CA THR A 37 3.33 3.43 -13.07
C THR A 37 3.07 3.34 -14.56
N GLU A 38 3.82 2.49 -15.25
CA GLU A 38 3.61 2.22 -16.67
C GLU A 38 2.23 1.64 -16.96
N MET A 39 1.62 0.96 -15.99
CA MET A 39 0.26 0.43 -16.13
C MET A 39 -0.78 1.53 -16.31
N ASN A 40 -0.48 2.76 -15.90
CA ASN A 40 -1.35 3.93 -16.08
C ASN A 40 -1.04 4.70 -17.36
N GLY A 41 -0.14 4.20 -18.21
CA GLY A 41 0.26 4.84 -19.46
C GLY A 41 -0.87 4.99 -20.48
N HIS A 42 -1.98 4.25 -20.32
CA HIS A 42 -3.17 4.38 -21.16
C HIS A 42 -4.01 5.61 -20.83
N LEU A 43 -3.76 6.24 -19.68
CA LEU A 43 -4.46 7.46 -19.30
C LEU A 43 -3.82 8.67 -20.00
N SER A 44 -4.67 9.58 -20.50
CA SER A 44 -4.18 10.86 -21.04
C SER A 44 -3.66 11.73 -19.90
N ASP A 45 -2.87 12.75 -20.25
CA ASP A 45 -2.39 13.73 -19.26
C ASP A 45 -3.56 14.44 -18.57
N ASP A 46 -4.61 14.75 -19.32
CA ASP A 46 -5.82 15.38 -18.78
C ASP A 46 -6.53 14.45 -17.78
N ASP A 47 -6.63 13.17 -18.10
CA ASP A 47 -7.24 12.18 -17.22
C ASP A 47 -6.43 12.01 -15.92
N LYS A 48 -5.11 11.97 -16.03
CA LYS A 48 -4.23 11.92 -14.86
C LYS A 48 -4.38 13.15 -13.98
N ALA A 49 -4.44 14.32 -14.59
CA ALA A 49 -4.60 15.57 -13.86
C ALA A 49 -5.94 15.62 -13.13
N SER A 50 -7.01 15.16 -13.77
CA SER A 50 -8.34 15.09 -13.15
C SER A 50 -8.37 14.16 -11.96
N LEU A 51 -7.74 12.99 -12.07
CA LEU A 51 -7.65 12.03 -10.97
C LEU A 51 -6.78 12.59 -9.83
N ALA A 52 -5.69 13.26 -10.16
CA ALA A 52 -4.80 13.86 -9.16
C ALA A 52 -5.51 14.91 -8.32
N GLU A 53 -6.45 15.66 -8.88
CA GLU A 53 -7.24 16.63 -8.14
C GLU A 53 -8.10 15.99 -7.05
N GLU A 54 -8.55 14.75 -7.24
CA GLU A 54 -9.36 14.04 -6.28
C GLU A 54 -8.53 13.49 -5.11
N ILE A 55 -7.23 13.38 -5.27
CA ILE A 55 -6.33 12.89 -4.23
C ILE A 55 -5.99 14.06 -3.29
N PRO A 56 -6.21 13.95 -1.98
CA PRO A 56 -5.91 15.04 -1.05
C PRO A 56 -4.48 15.57 -1.14
N ALA A 57 -3.50 14.69 -1.40
CA ALA A 57 -2.11 15.12 -1.61
C ALA A 57 -1.89 15.84 -2.95
N GLY A 58 -2.89 15.84 -3.84
CA GLY A 58 -2.85 16.56 -5.10
C GLY A 58 -2.02 15.91 -6.20
N ARG A 59 -1.58 14.68 -6.00
CA ARG A 59 -0.73 13.98 -6.96
C ARG A 59 -0.79 12.46 -6.78
N PHE A 60 -0.38 11.73 -7.80
CA PHE A 60 -0.14 10.29 -7.68
C PHE A 60 1.12 10.06 -6.83
N GLY A 61 1.16 8.94 -6.15
CA GLY A 61 2.38 8.48 -5.51
C GLY A 61 3.37 7.97 -6.56
N SER A 62 4.64 7.88 -6.21
CA SER A 62 5.66 7.34 -7.10
C SER A 62 6.05 5.92 -6.68
N PRO A 63 6.53 5.09 -7.62
CA PRO A 63 7.09 3.78 -7.27
C PRO A 63 8.22 3.87 -6.25
N GLN A 64 9.00 4.94 -6.28
CA GLN A 64 10.09 5.19 -5.35
C GLN A 64 9.58 5.40 -3.93
N GLU A 65 8.42 6.05 -3.77
CA GLU A 65 7.80 6.23 -2.46
C GLU A 65 7.35 4.90 -1.87
N VAL A 66 6.81 4.01 -2.70
CA VAL A 66 6.45 2.66 -2.27
C VAL A 66 7.71 1.89 -1.85
N ALA A 67 8.76 1.94 -2.64
CA ALA A 67 10.03 1.27 -2.34
C ALA A 67 10.65 1.78 -1.03
N LYS A 68 10.60 3.08 -0.79
CA LYS A 68 11.08 3.68 0.46
C LYS A 68 10.31 3.15 1.66
N LEU A 69 8.99 3.05 1.55
CA LEU A 69 8.17 2.54 2.64
C LEU A 69 8.52 1.08 2.94
N VAL A 70 8.59 0.25 1.91
CA VAL A 70 8.93 -1.18 2.07
C VAL A 70 10.30 -1.33 2.72
N LYS A 71 11.29 -0.56 2.28
CA LYS A 71 12.64 -0.57 2.87
C LYS A 71 12.61 -0.15 4.34
N SER A 72 11.86 0.88 4.67
CA SER A 72 11.73 1.36 6.05
C SER A 72 11.10 0.30 6.94
N LEU A 73 10.04 -0.37 6.45
CA LEU A 73 9.35 -1.42 7.21
C LEU A 73 10.28 -2.60 7.50
N SER A 74 11.14 -2.98 6.55
CA SER A 74 12.05 -4.11 6.74
C SER A 74 13.15 -3.85 7.77
N GLY A 75 13.43 -2.58 8.07
CA GLY A 75 14.42 -2.20 9.09
C GLY A 75 13.81 -1.75 10.40
N MET A 76 12.50 -1.81 10.53
CA MET A 76 11.79 -1.32 11.72
C MET A 76 11.81 -2.30 12.89
N ASN A 77 11.29 -1.81 14.00
CA ASN A 77 11.12 -2.57 15.23
C ASN A 77 10.41 -3.91 14.96
N SER A 78 10.98 -4.99 15.48
CA SER A 78 10.45 -6.34 15.30
C SER A 78 9.09 -6.57 15.97
N TYR A 79 8.62 -5.62 16.74
CA TYR A 79 7.29 -5.67 17.36
C TYR A 79 6.18 -5.27 16.40
N LEU A 80 6.51 -4.72 15.23
CA LEU A 80 5.55 -4.30 14.20
C LEU A 80 5.18 -5.50 13.31
N THR A 81 3.98 -6.01 13.48
CA THR A 81 3.48 -7.12 12.65
C THR A 81 1.96 -7.08 12.55
N GLY A 82 1.42 -7.70 11.51
CA GLY A 82 -0.02 -7.80 11.30
C GLY A 82 -0.69 -6.49 10.86
N GLN A 83 0.08 -5.53 10.38
CA GLN A 83 -0.44 -4.22 10.00
C GLN A 83 -0.64 -4.10 8.50
N ILE A 84 -1.66 -3.34 8.14
CA ILE A 84 -1.92 -2.96 6.75
C ILE A 84 -1.65 -1.45 6.69
N ILE A 85 -0.60 -1.07 5.99
CA ILE A 85 -0.16 0.32 5.89
C ILE A 85 -0.58 0.87 4.55
N THR A 86 -1.42 1.89 4.57
CA THR A 86 -1.99 2.47 3.35
C THR A 86 -1.15 3.67 2.91
N LEU A 87 -0.75 3.64 1.63
CA LEU A 87 0.01 4.71 1.00
C LEU A 87 -0.83 5.25 -0.16
N ASP A 88 -1.65 6.26 0.10
CA ASP A 88 -2.68 6.71 -0.84
C ASP A 88 -2.84 8.22 -0.95
N GLY A 89 -1.93 9.00 -0.36
CA GLY A 89 -2.04 10.46 -0.37
C GLY A 89 -3.27 11.01 0.35
N GLY A 90 -3.87 10.22 1.22
CA GLY A 90 -5.07 10.59 1.96
C GLY A 90 -6.38 10.31 1.22
N TRP A 91 -6.33 9.69 0.08
CA TRP A 91 -7.53 9.38 -0.72
C TRP A 91 -8.21 8.13 -0.15
N ILE A 92 -9.03 8.40 0.83
CA ILE A 92 -9.75 7.34 1.56
C ILE A 92 -11.04 6.98 0.83
#